data_449536c2c103ae7f7fd9154f7560c60d
#
_entry.id   449536c2c103ae7f7fd9154f7560c60d
#
_cell.length_a   1.000
_cell.length_b   1.000
_cell.length_c   1.000
_cell.angle_alpha   90.00
_cell.angle_beta   90.00
_cell.angle_gamma   90.00
#
_symmetry.space_group_name_H-M   'P 1'
#
loop_
_entity.id
_entity.type
_entity.pdbx_description
1 polymer ?
#
loop_
_entity_poly.entity_id
_entity_poly.type
_entity_poly.pdbx_seq_one_letter_code
_entity_poly.pdbx_strand_id
1 'polypeptide(L)'
;ERLGISSGQATDGEGRLLADDDARIEALLEREVHVPEADEDTCRRYYDRHEQRFFSRLQVEAEHILFAAQQDDSIAVGIATSDARGAIREINHDPGSFARLAQAYSTCPSAAQGGQLGLIGAGQADPAFESALFALAEGALCQHPVKSRFGVHVIRAGRRIEPRLLPFEAARHDIAHYLKEASLRKAISQYISVLAARVGVSGVEIAVPEGML
;
A
#
# COMPACT_ATOMS: atom_id res chain seq x y z
N GLU A 1 -25.82 -13.83 29.40
CA GLU A 1 -26.47 -13.39 30.69
C GLU A 1 -25.79 -13.93 31.95
N ARG A 2 -25.09 -15.07 31.92
CA ARG A 2 -24.38 -15.61 33.10
C ARG A 2 -23.17 -14.77 33.58
N LEU A 3 -22.70 -13.82 32.79
CA LEU A 3 -21.52 -13.01 33.10
C LEU A 3 -21.83 -11.56 33.51
N GLY A 4 -23.13 -11.19 33.63
CA GLY A 4 -23.54 -9.89 34.17
C GLY A 4 -23.16 -8.70 33.30
N ILE A 5 -22.95 -8.90 32.01
CA ILE A 5 -22.62 -7.83 31.06
C ILE A 5 -23.94 -7.30 30.49
N SER A 6 -24.25 -6.01 30.76
CA SER A 6 -25.39 -5.32 30.16
C SER A 6 -24.96 -4.62 28.88
N SER A 7 -25.80 -4.69 27.84
CA SER A 7 -25.62 -3.90 26.62
C SER A 7 -25.92 -2.42 26.91
N GLY A 8 -24.91 -1.57 26.75
CA GLY A 8 -25.09 -0.13 26.56
C GLY A 8 -24.92 0.20 25.07
N GLN A 9 -25.24 1.42 24.66
CA GLN A 9 -24.83 1.89 23.33
C GLN A 9 -23.29 1.97 23.30
N ALA A 10 -22.65 0.91 22.79
CA ALA A 10 -21.20 0.85 22.62
C ALA A 10 -20.85 1.19 21.16
N THR A 11 -19.68 1.78 20.97
CA THR A 11 -19.12 2.05 19.66
C THR A 11 -17.81 1.24 19.50
N ASP A 12 -17.52 0.79 18.28
CA ASP A 12 -16.22 0.17 17.95
C ASP A 12 -15.07 1.20 17.97
N GLY A 13 -13.84 0.77 17.79
CA GLY A 13 -12.65 1.61 17.74
C GLY A 13 -12.67 2.67 16.62
N GLU A 14 -13.62 2.58 15.68
CA GLU A 14 -13.86 3.55 14.60
C GLU A 14 -15.11 4.44 14.85
N GLY A 15 -15.74 4.31 16.03
CA GLY A 15 -16.90 5.11 16.43
C GLY A 15 -18.25 4.67 15.84
N ARG A 16 -18.36 3.44 15.28
CA ARG A 16 -19.62 2.88 14.77
C ARG A 16 -20.39 2.22 15.89
N LEU A 17 -21.75 2.38 15.89
CA LEU A 17 -22.62 1.70 16.84
C LEU A 17 -22.56 0.18 16.62
N LEU A 18 -22.22 -0.54 17.68
CA LEU A 18 -22.23 -2.00 17.70
C LEU A 18 -23.66 -2.53 17.94
N ALA A 19 -23.99 -3.66 17.33
CA ALA A 19 -25.16 -4.43 17.71
C ALA A 19 -25.00 -4.93 19.16
N ASP A 20 -26.11 -5.16 19.87
CA ASP A 20 -26.09 -5.55 21.30
C ASP A 20 -25.17 -6.74 21.60
N ASP A 21 -25.11 -7.74 20.71
CA ASP A 21 -24.28 -8.91 20.90
C ASP A 21 -22.78 -8.60 20.64
N ASP A 22 -22.46 -7.76 19.67
CA ASP A 22 -21.08 -7.34 19.39
C ASP A 22 -20.52 -6.51 20.56
N ALA A 23 -21.33 -5.59 21.11
CA ALA A 23 -20.97 -4.81 22.29
C ALA A 23 -20.69 -5.69 23.52
N ARG A 24 -21.49 -6.76 23.71
CA ARG A 24 -21.28 -7.72 24.80
C ARG A 24 -20.01 -8.54 24.59
N ILE A 25 -19.72 -8.95 23.36
CA ILE A 25 -18.50 -9.69 23.01
C ILE A 25 -17.27 -8.81 23.27
N GLU A 26 -17.30 -7.57 22.84
CA GLU A 26 -16.19 -6.62 23.03
C GLU A 26 -15.94 -6.38 24.52
N ALA A 27 -16.96 -6.07 25.29
CA ALA A 27 -16.85 -5.89 26.75
C ALA A 27 -16.36 -7.16 27.48
N LEU A 28 -16.73 -8.35 26.99
CA LEU A 28 -16.25 -9.60 27.52
C LEU A 28 -14.75 -9.79 27.22
N LEU A 29 -14.34 -9.54 25.97
CA LEU A 29 -12.94 -9.67 25.58
C LEU A 29 -12.05 -8.67 26.30
N GLU A 30 -12.48 -7.41 26.44
CA GLU A 30 -11.74 -6.41 27.22
C GLU A 30 -11.53 -6.82 28.69
N ARG A 31 -12.53 -7.48 29.28
CA ARG A 31 -12.45 -7.93 30.67
C ARG A 31 -11.59 -9.16 30.88
N GLU A 32 -11.66 -10.12 29.95
CA GLU A 32 -11.09 -11.46 30.14
C GLU A 32 -9.76 -11.67 29.42
N VAL A 33 -9.49 -10.87 28.36
CA VAL A 33 -8.31 -11.05 27.52
C VAL A 33 -7.37 -9.86 27.68
N HIS A 34 -6.30 -10.08 28.44
CA HIS A 34 -5.27 -9.08 28.64
C HIS A 34 -3.96 -9.57 28.02
N VAL A 35 -3.33 -8.72 27.24
CA VAL A 35 -2.02 -8.97 26.66
C VAL A 35 -1.06 -7.86 27.08
N PRO A 36 0.16 -8.20 27.51
CA PRO A 36 1.16 -7.19 27.81
C PRO A 36 1.58 -6.45 26.54
N GLU A 37 1.99 -5.21 26.69
CA GLU A 37 2.66 -4.49 25.60
C GLU A 37 4.04 -5.12 25.37
N ALA A 38 4.45 -5.12 24.08
CA ALA A 38 5.78 -5.60 23.75
C ALA A 38 6.83 -4.60 24.27
N ASP A 39 7.74 -5.10 25.09
CA ASP A 39 8.88 -4.32 25.57
C ASP A 39 9.87 -4.02 24.42
N GLU A 40 10.79 -3.11 24.68
CA GLU A 40 11.77 -2.68 23.67
C GLU A 40 12.65 -3.84 23.20
N ASP A 41 13.05 -4.74 24.08
CA ASP A 41 13.88 -5.90 23.74
C ASP A 41 13.15 -6.86 22.81
N THR A 42 11.86 -7.07 23.03
CA THR A 42 11.02 -7.90 22.16
C THR A 42 10.84 -7.24 20.79
N CYS A 43 10.61 -5.92 20.75
CA CYS A 43 10.53 -5.18 19.50
C CYS A 43 11.85 -5.23 18.72
N ARG A 44 12.99 -5.10 19.42
CA ARG A 44 14.32 -5.15 18.81
C ARG A 44 14.61 -6.53 18.22
N ARG A 45 14.34 -7.60 18.96
CA ARG A 45 14.47 -8.98 18.45
C ARG A 45 13.58 -9.24 17.23
N TYR A 46 12.38 -8.66 17.20
CA TYR A 46 11.51 -8.77 16.03
C TYR A 46 12.09 -8.01 14.82
N TYR A 47 12.58 -6.79 15.03
CA TYR A 47 13.22 -5.98 14.01
C TYR A 47 14.43 -6.71 13.39
N ASP A 48 15.34 -7.20 14.21
CA ASP A 48 16.57 -7.88 13.79
C ASP A 48 16.28 -9.17 12.97
N ARG A 49 15.20 -9.88 13.33
CA ARG A 49 14.79 -11.09 12.60
C ARG A 49 14.06 -10.80 11.28
N HIS A 50 13.54 -9.61 11.13
CA HIS A 50 12.65 -9.27 10.01
C HIS A 50 13.09 -7.98 9.29
N GLU A 51 14.38 -7.68 9.26
CA GLU A 51 14.94 -6.46 8.66
C GLU A 51 14.36 -6.15 7.27
N GLN A 52 14.13 -7.17 6.45
CA GLN A 52 13.57 -7.01 5.11
C GLN A 52 12.19 -6.33 5.09
N ARG A 53 11.45 -6.36 6.19
CA ARG A 53 10.14 -5.71 6.33
C ARG A 53 10.24 -4.21 6.58
N PHE A 54 11.43 -3.75 7.00
CA PHE A 54 11.66 -2.37 7.43
C PHE A 54 12.45 -1.55 6.42
N PHE A 55 12.54 -2.02 5.18
CA PHE A 55 13.06 -1.18 4.11
C PHE A 55 12.01 -0.18 3.66
N SER A 56 12.44 1.07 3.44
CA SER A 56 11.61 2.05 2.75
C SER A 56 11.30 1.54 1.33
N ARG A 57 10.21 2.02 0.75
CA ARG A 57 9.89 1.66 -0.63
C ARG A 57 10.74 2.50 -1.60
N LEU A 58 11.05 1.90 -2.75
CA LEU A 58 11.61 2.63 -3.88
C LEU A 58 10.66 3.77 -4.25
N GLN A 59 11.21 4.98 -4.44
CA GLN A 59 10.52 6.12 -4.99
C GLN A 59 11.31 6.69 -6.16
N VAL A 60 10.64 7.08 -7.21
CA VAL A 60 11.26 7.65 -8.41
C VAL A 60 10.53 8.92 -8.79
N GLU A 61 11.25 10.02 -8.98
CA GLU A 61 10.69 11.21 -9.59
C GLU A 61 10.30 10.88 -11.03
N ALA A 62 9.08 11.24 -11.41
CA ALA A 62 8.55 10.96 -12.73
C ALA A 62 8.16 12.24 -13.46
N GLU A 63 8.48 12.27 -14.73
CA GLU A 63 7.93 13.20 -15.70
C GLU A 63 7.23 12.39 -16.80
N HIS A 64 6.08 12.87 -17.24
CA HIS A 64 5.36 12.19 -18.32
C HIS A 64 4.66 13.13 -19.29
N ILE A 65 4.40 12.61 -20.47
CA ILE A 65 3.50 13.20 -21.47
C ILE A 65 2.41 12.18 -21.72
N LEU A 66 1.15 12.55 -21.49
CA LEU A 66 0.00 11.69 -21.72
C LEU A 66 -0.72 12.08 -23.00
N PHE A 67 -0.79 11.15 -23.94
CA PHE A 67 -1.66 11.19 -25.10
C PHE A 67 -2.92 10.38 -24.77
N ALA A 68 -4.03 11.07 -24.45
CA ALA A 68 -5.24 10.39 -24.04
C ALA A 68 -5.82 9.54 -25.18
N ALA A 69 -6.20 8.32 -24.86
CA ALA A 69 -6.89 7.41 -25.78
C ALA A 69 -7.69 6.40 -24.97
N GLN A 70 -8.92 6.12 -25.37
CA GLN A 70 -9.72 5.05 -24.77
C GLN A 70 -9.15 3.70 -25.23
N GLN A 71 -9.05 2.73 -24.31
CA GLN A 71 -8.40 1.43 -24.60
C GLN A 71 -9.14 0.59 -25.67
N ASP A 72 -10.44 0.76 -25.78
CA ASP A 72 -11.31 0.09 -26.74
C ASP A 72 -11.30 0.73 -28.14
N ASP A 73 -10.80 1.98 -28.26
CA ASP A 73 -10.61 2.65 -29.55
C ASP A 73 -9.19 2.39 -30.10
N SER A 74 -9.08 1.33 -30.90
CA SER A 74 -7.80 0.94 -31.50
C SER A 74 -7.20 2.00 -32.41
N ILE A 75 -8.02 2.84 -33.04
CA ILE A 75 -7.57 3.93 -33.91
C ILE A 75 -6.98 5.06 -33.07
N ALA A 76 -7.69 5.50 -32.04
CA ALA A 76 -7.19 6.52 -31.12
C ALA A 76 -5.89 6.08 -30.43
N VAL A 77 -5.82 4.82 -29.96
CA VAL A 77 -4.58 4.25 -29.39
C VAL A 77 -3.45 4.20 -30.41
N GLY A 78 -3.75 3.90 -31.68
CA GLY A 78 -2.77 3.90 -32.75
C GLY A 78 -2.18 5.31 -33.00
N ILE A 79 -3.02 6.34 -33.06
CA ILE A 79 -2.61 7.75 -33.22
C ILE A 79 -1.78 8.18 -31.99
N ALA A 80 -2.28 7.98 -30.78
CA ALA A 80 -1.57 8.32 -29.55
C ALA A 80 -0.19 7.64 -29.45
N THR A 81 -0.11 6.38 -29.92
CA THR A 81 1.17 5.65 -29.97
C THR A 81 2.14 6.26 -30.97
N SER A 82 1.64 6.71 -32.13
CA SER A 82 2.44 7.39 -33.18
C SER A 82 2.99 8.72 -32.65
N ASP A 83 2.12 9.52 -32.02
CA ASP A 83 2.49 10.81 -31.44
C ASP A 83 3.50 10.66 -30.31
N ALA A 84 3.29 9.69 -29.42
CA ALA A 84 4.24 9.37 -28.36
C ALA A 84 5.62 8.96 -28.91
N ARG A 85 5.67 8.17 -29.98
CA ARG A 85 6.93 7.85 -30.68
C ARG A 85 7.58 9.09 -31.30
N GLY A 86 6.79 10.02 -31.83
CA GLY A 86 7.26 11.31 -32.30
C GLY A 86 7.94 12.09 -31.18
N ALA A 87 7.26 12.23 -30.06
CA ALA A 87 7.79 12.90 -28.88
C ALA A 87 9.08 12.25 -28.34
N ILE A 88 9.14 10.91 -28.27
CA ILE A 88 10.35 10.17 -27.86
C ILE A 88 11.53 10.52 -28.79
N ARG A 89 11.32 10.52 -30.11
CA ARG A 89 12.40 10.86 -31.06
C ARG A 89 12.89 12.29 -30.87
N GLU A 90 11.98 13.24 -30.65
CA GLU A 90 12.34 14.65 -30.43
C GLU A 90 13.11 14.81 -29.13
N ILE A 91 12.66 14.18 -28.02
CA ILE A 91 13.34 14.23 -26.73
C ILE A 91 14.73 13.57 -26.80
N ASN A 92 14.88 12.48 -27.56
CA ASN A 92 16.19 11.86 -27.76
C ASN A 92 17.14 12.78 -28.54
N HIS A 93 16.63 13.63 -29.45
CA HIS A 93 17.45 14.61 -30.17
C HIS A 93 17.75 15.84 -29.30
N ASP A 94 16.74 16.33 -28.56
CA ASP A 94 16.86 17.45 -27.63
C ASP A 94 16.20 17.10 -26.28
N PRO A 95 16.97 16.62 -25.31
CA PRO A 95 16.44 16.27 -23.98
C PRO A 95 15.78 17.43 -23.22
N GLY A 96 16.11 18.68 -23.57
CA GLY A 96 15.50 19.89 -23.01
C GLY A 96 14.08 20.14 -23.49
N SER A 97 13.68 19.52 -24.59
CA SER A 97 12.34 19.70 -25.19
C SER A 97 11.21 19.07 -24.40
N PHE A 98 11.49 18.19 -23.40
CA PHE A 98 10.47 17.43 -22.67
C PHE A 98 9.36 18.30 -22.09
N ALA A 99 9.71 19.31 -21.31
CA ALA A 99 8.73 20.19 -20.65
C ALA A 99 7.87 20.95 -21.67
N ARG A 100 8.46 21.42 -22.78
CA ARG A 100 7.75 22.09 -23.87
C ARG A 100 6.78 21.14 -24.57
N LEU A 101 7.20 19.91 -24.83
CA LEU A 101 6.33 18.89 -25.44
C LEU A 101 5.21 18.47 -24.47
N ALA A 102 5.48 18.36 -23.18
CA ALA A 102 4.47 18.09 -22.17
C ALA A 102 3.41 19.20 -22.15
N GLN A 103 3.83 20.48 -22.15
CA GLN A 103 2.91 21.62 -22.19
C GLN A 103 2.09 21.67 -23.47
N ALA A 104 2.67 21.29 -24.60
CA ALA A 104 2.01 21.34 -25.89
C ALA A 104 1.03 20.20 -26.15
N TYR A 105 1.33 19.00 -25.69
CA TYR A 105 0.64 17.78 -26.12
C TYR A 105 0.06 16.94 -25.00
N SER A 106 0.52 17.09 -23.76
CA SER A 106 0.02 16.26 -22.67
C SER A 106 -1.40 16.67 -22.24
N THR A 107 -2.28 15.70 -22.17
CA THR A 107 -3.65 15.87 -21.66
C THR A 107 -3.73 15.76 -20.12
N CYS A 108 -2.62 15.44 -19.45
CA CYS A 108 -2.57 15.39 -18.00
C CYS A 108 -2.46 16.81 -17.40
N PRO A 109 -3.09 17.11 -16.25
CA PRO A 109 -2.91 18.39 -15.57
C PRO A 109 -1.45 18.74 -15.24
N SER A 110 -0.56 17.76 -15.11
CA SER A 110 0.88 17.97 -14.93
C SER A 110 1.55 18.67 -16.13
N ALA A 111 0.88 18.76 -17.28
CA ALA A 111 1.35 19.52 -18.45
C ALA A 111 1.78 20.95 -18.09
N ALA A 112 0.99 21.62 -17.23
CA ALA A 112 1.28 22.99 -16.79
C ALA A 112 2.62 23.11 -16.04
N GLN A 113 3.09 22.03 -15.41
CA GLN A 113 4.39 21.91 -14.74
C GLN A 113 5.41 21.15 -15.59
N GLY A 114 5.27 21.15 -16.93
CA GLY A 114 6.21 20.47 -17.84
C GLY A 114 6.16 18.93 -17.75
N GLY A 115 5.05 18.37 -17.28
CA GLY A 115 4.86 16.94 -17.15
C GLY A 115 5.34 16.33 -15.82
N GLN A 116 5.76 17.15 -14.86
CA GLN A 116 6.27 16.67 -13.56
C GLN A 116 5.15 16.06 -12.72
N LEU A 117 5.38 14.86 -12.17
CA LEU A 117 4.48 14.15 -11.25
C LEU A 117 5.03 14.10 -9.83
N GLY A 118 6.29 14.49 -9.61
CA GLY A 118 6.99 14.31 -8.35
C GLY A 118 7.40 12.86 -8.09
N LEU A 119 7.59 12.52 -6.82
CA LEU A 119 7.99 11.18 -6.39
C LEU A 119 6.82 10.21 -6.47
N ILE A 120 7.03 9.11 -7.17
CA ILE A 120 6.07 8.00 -7.31
C ILE A 120 6.64 6.79 -6.58
N GLY A 121 5.87 6.25 -5.65
CA GLY A 121 6.12 4.97 -4.97
C GLY A 121 5.20 3.86 -5.49
N ALA A 122 5.49 2.62 -5.13
CA ALA A 122 4.68 1.47 -5.53
C ALA A 122 3.21 1.58 -5.07
N GLY A 123 2.27 1.34 -5.97
CA GLY A 123 0.82 1.41 -5.75
C GLY A 123 0.22 2.81 -5.89
N GLN A 124 0.99 3.81 -6.35
CA GLN A 124 0.53 5.20 -6.48
C GLN A 124 0.12 5.59 -7.91
N ALA A 125 0.47 4.77 -8.91
CA ALA A 125 0.13 5.02 -10.30
C ALA A 125 -0.44 3.77 -10.99
N ASP A 126 -0.73 3.89 -12.30
CA ASP A 126 -1.15 2.73 -13.08
C ASP A 126 -0.05 1.66 -13.12
N PRO A 127 -0.36 0.37 -12.97
CA PRO A 127 0.66 -0.69 -12.90
C PRO A 127 1.61 -0.75 -14.09
N ALA A 128 1.13 -0.48 -15.30
CA ALA A 128 1.97 -0.47 -16.50
C ALA A 128 2.92 0.74 -16.48
N PHE A 129 2.45 1.89 -16.00
CA PHE A 129 3.26 3.09 -15.81
C PHE A 129 4.35 2.86 -14.76
N GLU A 130 3.98 2.31 -13.60
CA GLU A 130 4.93 2.01 -12.51
C GLU A 130 6.01 1.03 -12.94
N SER A 131 5.61 -0.06 -13.59
CA SER A 131 6.55 -1.06 -14.09
C SER A 131 7.57 -0.46 -15.04
N ALA A 132 7.14 0.40 -15.96
CA ALA A 132 8.01 1.10 -16.89
C ALA A 132 8.94 2.09 -16.16
N LEU A 133 8.38 2.92 -15.26
CA LEU A 133 9.13 3.93 -14.51
C LEU A 133 10.23 3.30 -13.65
N PHE A 134 9.89 2.25 -12.89
CA PHE A 134 10.84 1.61 -11.98
C PHE A 134 11.94 0.83 -12.66
N ALA A 135 11.74 0.43 -13.93
CA ALA A 135 12.77 -0.20 -14.75
C ALA A 135 13.78 0.81 -15.33
N LEU A 136 13.49 2.12 -15.32
CA LEU A 136 14.38 3.13 -15.84
C LEU A 136 15.51 3.48 -14.86
N ALA A 137 16.69 3.72 -15.38
CA ALA A 137 17.76 4.37 -14.63
C ALA A 137 17.41 5.86 -14.39
N GLU A 138 18.07 6.47 -13.40
CA GLU A 138 17.94 7.90 -13.13
C GLU A 138 18.29 8.72 -14.38
N GLY A 139 17.44 9.68 -14.73
CA GLY A 139 17.54 10.54 -15.92
C GLY A 139 17.13 9.87 -17.23
N ALA A 140 16.81 8.58 -17.23
CA ALA A 140 16.52 7.85 -18.47
C ALA A 140 15.09 8.12 -18.98
N LEU A 141 14.99 8.21 -20.31
CA LEU A 141 13.73 8.25 -21.05
C LEU A 141 13.31 6.82 -21.44
N CYS A 142 12.06 6.47 -21.22
CA CYS A 142 11.49 5.23 -21.75
C CYS A 142 11.49 5.27 -23.29
N GLN A 143 12.16 4.31 -23.91
CA GLN A 143 12.33 4.30 -25.38
C GLN A 143 11.09 3.79 -26.13
N HIS A 144 10.09 3.32 -25.40
CA HIS A 144 8.84 2.82 -25.96
C HIS A 144 7.64 3.50 -25.30
N PRO A 145 6.59 3.86 -26.07
CA PRO A 145 5.33 4.34 -25.52
C PRO A 145 4.73 3.32 -24.56
N VAL A 146 4.30 3.77 -23.38
CA VAL A 146 3.68 2.93 -22.35
C VAL A 146 2.17 3.12 -22.36
N LYS A 147 1.44 2.02 -22.53
CA LYS A 147 -0.02 2.03 -22.54
C LYS A 147 -0.58 1.85 -21.15
N SER A 148 -1.55 2.65 -20.76
CA SER A 148 -2.32 2.54 -19.53
C SER A 148 -3.81 2.74 -19.81
N ARG A 149 -4.64 2.61 -18.80
CA ARG A 149 -6.09 2.90 -18.89
C ARG A 149 -6.41 4.35 -19.29
N PHE A 150 -5.45 5.26 -19.17
CA PHE A 150 -5.63 6.68 -19.50
C PHE A 150 -5.21 7.03 -20.95
N GLY A 151 -4.47 6.16 -21.60
CA GLY A 151 -3.92 6.39 -22.93
C GLY A 151 -2.47 5.91 -23.03
N VAL A 152 -1.68 6.67 -23.78
CA VAL A 152 -0.28 6.35 -24.08
C VAL A 152 0.65 7.38 -23.45
N HIS A 153 1.65 6.90 -22.72
CA HIS A 153 2.60 7.74 -22.00
C HIS A 153 3.99 7.72 -22.63
N VAL A 154 4.64 8.87 -22.60
CA VAL A 154 6.10 9.01 -22.66
C VAL A 154 6.58 9.29 -21.24
N ILE A 155 7.53 8.51 -20.73
CA ILE A 155 7.97 8.55 -19.33
C ILE A 155 9.46 8.83 -19.27
N ARG A 156 9.86 9.78 -18.42
CA ARG A 156 11.26 10.01 -18.03
C ARG A 156 11.38 9.86 -16.52
N ALA A 157 12.35 9.07 -16.09
CA ALA A 157 12.69 8.96 -14.68
C ALA A 157 13.60 10.15 -14.29
N GLY A 158 13.30 10.76 -13.17
CA GLY A 158 14.19 11.71 -12.50
C GLY A 158 15.00 11.01 -11.40
N ARG A 159 15.17 11.70 -10.27
CA ARG A 159 15.90 11.19 -9.11
C ARG A 159 15.26 9.92 -8.56
N ARG A 160 16.11 8.93 -8.21
CA ARG A 160 15.71 7.69 -7.56
C ARG A 160 16.08 7.74 -6.08
N ILE A 161 15.14 7.32 -5.24
CA ILE A 161 15.36 7.11 -3.81
C ILE A 161 15.29 5.62 -3.58
N GLU A 162 16.47 5.00 -3.51
CA GLU A 162 16.56 3.56 -3.30
C GLU A 162 16.04 3.14 -1.92
N PRO A 163 15.50 1.93 -1.80
CA PRO A 163 15.10 1.37 -0.52
C PRO A 163 16.25 1.39 0.48
N ARG A 164 15.99 1.88 1.67
CA ARG A 164 16.94 1.86 2.78
C ARG A 164 16.30 1.26 4.02
N LEU A 165 17.09 0.58 4.82
CA LEU A 165 16.65 0.07 6.10
C LEU A 165 16.28 1.25 7.01
N LEU A 166 15.04 1.27 7.48
CA LEU A 166 14.58 2.26 8.45
C LEU A 166 15.24 1.95 9.81
N PRO A 167 15.72 2.96 10.54
CA PRO A 167 16.26 2.73 11.87
C PRO A 167 15.19 2.15 12.81
N PHE A 168 15.62 1.35 13.79
CA PHE A 168 14.72 0.72 14.76
C PHE A 168 13.76 1.72 15.41
N GLU A 169 14.24 2.91 15.78
CA GLU A 169 13.46 3.96 16.42
C GLU A 169 12.26 4.40 15.57
N ALA A 170 12.41 4.41 14.24
CA ALA A 170 11.33 4.73 13.31
C ALA A 170 10.30 3.59 13.19
N ALA A 171 10.74 2.34 13.31
CA ALA A 171 9.88 1.16 13.18
C ALA A 171 9.28 0.67 14.52
N ARG A 172 9.84 1.10 15.65
CA ARG A 172 9.52 0.58 16.98
C ARG A 172 8.04 0.64 17.32
N HIS A 173 7.39 1.77 17.05
CA HIS A 173 5.96 1.96 17.35
C HIS A 173 5.10 0.96 16.58
N ASP A 174 5.33 0.83 15.28
CA ASP A 174 4.58 -0.07 14.41
C ASP A 174 4.82 -1.55 14.79
N ILE A 175 6.06 -1.89 15.18
CA ILE A 175 6.41 -3.22 15.70
C ILE A 175 5.65 -3.51 16.98
N ALA A 176 5.66 -2.60 17.95
CA ALA A 176 4.97 -2.78 19.22
C ALA A 176 3.47 -2.99 19.01
N HIS A 177 2.86 -2.18 18.16
CA HIS A 177 1.46 -2.30 17.76
C HIS A 177 1.17 -3.66 17.12
N TYR A 178 1.98 -4.05 16.12
CA TYR A 178 1.84 -5.34 15.43
C TYR A 178 1.94 -6.53 16.39
N LEU A 179 2.93 -6.52 17.31
CA LEU A 179 3.13 -7.59 18.28
C LEU A 179 1.98 -7.66 19.28
N LYS A 180 1.46 -6.52 19.74
CA LYS A 180 0.28 -6.44 20.61
C LYS A 180 -0.94 -7.05 19.93
N GLU A 181 -1.23 -6.64 18.69
CA GLU A 181 -2.33 -7.18 17.89
C GLU A 181 -2.21 -8.68 17.63
N ALA A 182 -1.00 -9.16 17.33
CA ALA A 182 -0.75 -10.60 17.16
C ALA A 182 -0.98 -11.39 18.44
N SER A 183 -0.51 -10.85 19.58
CA SER A 183 -0.71 -11.45 20.89
C SER A 183 -2.18 -11.47 21.30
N LEU A 184 -2.90 -10.38 21.02
CA LEU A 184 -4.34 -10.26 21.30
C LEU A 184 -5.14 -11.29 20.50
N ARG A 185 -4.89 -11.40 19.19
CA ARG A 185 -5.56 -12.41 18.34
C ARG A 185 -5.32 -13.83 18.87
N LYS A 186 -4.09 -14.14 19.28
CA LYS A 186 -3.74 -15.44 19.86
C LYS A 186 -4.47 -15.68 21.18
N ALA A 187 -4.50 -14.69 22.05
CA ALA A 187 -5.17 -14.78 23.36
C ALA A 187 -6.68 -14.94 23.21
N ILE A 188 -7.32 -14.21 22.28
CA ILE A 188 -8.75 -14.37 21.95
C ILE A 188 -9.03 -15.78 21.44
N SER A 189 -8.22 -16.30 20.52
CA SER A 189 -8.39 -17.66 19.99
C SER A 189 -8.28 -18.71 21.08
N GLN A 190 -7.31 -18.58 22.00
CA GLN A 190 -7.17 -19.46 23.16
C GLN A 190 -8.38 -19.35 24.09
N TYR A 191 -8.85 -18.13 24.37
CA TYR A 191 -10.01 -17.91 25.22
C TYR A 191 -11.27 -18.56 24.64
N ILE A 192 -11.51 -18.39 23.32
CA ILE A 192 -12.62 -19.03 22.62
C ILE A 192 -12.52 -20.56 22.73
N SER A 193 -11.33 -21.13 22.55
CA SER A 193 -11.12 -22.59 22.66
C SER A 193 -11.43 -23.10 24.06
N VAL A 194 -11.04 -22.37 25.10
CA VAL A 194 -11.35 -22.71 26.51
C VAL A 194 -12.85 -22.63 26.78
N LEU A 195 -13.53 -21.57 26.28
CA LEU A 195 -14.97 -21.43 26.42
C LEU A 195 -15.73 -22.54 25.71
N ALA A 196 -15.34 -22.88 24.49
CA ALA A 196 -15.97 -23.94 23.71
C ALA A 196 -15.85 -25.31 24.42
N ALA A 197 -14.69 -25.61 25.01
CA ALA A 197 -14.48 -26.82 25.78
C ALA A 197 -15.36 -26.86 27.05
N ARG A 198 -15.58 -25.73 27.72
CA ARG A 198 -16.42 -25.63 28.94
C ARG A 198 -17.91 -25.75 28.63
N VAL A 199 -18.37 -25.24 27.50
CA VAL A 199 -19.81 -25.23 27.13
C VAL A 199 -20.21 -26.51 26.38
N GLY A 200 -19.24 -27.29 25.88
CA GLY A 200 -19.52 -28.52 25.13
C GLY A 200 -20.09 -28.24 23.73
N VAL A 201 -19.47 -27.32 22.97
CA VAL A 201 -19.85 -27.02 21.60
C VAL A 201 -19.59 -28.23 20.73
N SER A 202 -20.64 -28.75 20.04
CA SER A 202 -20.54 -29.85 19.08
C SER A 202 -20.95 -29.38 17.69
N GLY A 203 -20.31 -29.92 16.64
CA GLY A 203 -20.67 -29.63 15.25
C GLY A 203 -19.95 -28.46 14.59
N VAL A 204 -19.02 -27.81 15.29
CA VAL A 204 -18.18 -26.73 14.73
C VAL A 204 -16.71 -27.07 15.02
N GLU A 205 -15.90 -27.16 13.98
CA GLU A 205 -14.45 -27.27 14.11
C GLU A 205 -13.87 -25.86 14.31
N ILE A 206 -13.41 -25.57 15.53
CA ILE A 206 -12.79 -24.28 15.83
C ILE A 206 -11.33 -24.40 15.37
N ALA A 207 -11.04 -23.89 14.19
CA ALA A 207 -9.67 -23.79 13.69
C ALA A 207 -8.86 -22.84 14.58
N VAL A 208 -7.92 -23.39 15.33
CA VAL A 208 -6.85 -22.60 15.95
C VAL A 208 -5.85 -22.29 14.85
N PRO A 209 -5.57 -21.00 14.56
CA PRO A 209 -4.55 -20.68 13.56
C PRO A 209 -3.20 -21.26 14.01
N GLU A 210 -2.74 -22.30 13.35
CA GLU A 210 -1.38 -22.79 13.51
C GLU A 210 -0.41 -21.77 12.90
N GLY A 211 0.50 -21.25 13.74
CA GLY A 211 1.79 -20.76 13.30
C GLY A 211 1.82 -19.47 12.49
N MET A 212 1.83 -18.32 13.16
CA MET A 212 2.68 -17.22 12.75
C MET A 212 3.63 -16.89 13.93
N LEU A 213 4.74 -17.60 13.97
CA LEU A 213 5.96 -17.21 14.66
C LEU A 213 6.85 -16.47 13.68
#